data_f02dbc3678002c58314ffcef59a4d47c
#
_entry.id   f02dbc3678002c58314ffcef59a4d47c
#
_cell.length_a   1.000
_cell.length_b   1.000
_cell.length_c   1.000
_cell.angle_alpha   90.00
_cell.angle_beta   90.00
_cell.angle_gamma   90.00
#
_symmetry.space_group_name_H-M   'P 1'
#
loop_
_entity.id
_entity.type
_entity.pdbx_description
1 polymer ?
#
loop_
_entity_poly.entity_id
_entity_poly.type
_entity_poly.pdbx_seq_one_letter_code
_entity_poly.pdbx_strand_id
1 'polypeptide(L)'
;MTQNSLDNSDAGGEPLRIVHVLRAPVGGLFRHVLDLAREQINCGHEVGLITDSLTGGARGAAQLAELAPSLSLGLLRLPIHRPPHMTDLSVLLTVGRRLAELNPDVVHGHGSKGGLLARVAGPWKSPFVAVKVYTPHGGSLNYRPGTWSHRLFMMMEAILAWRTDLLLFESGYIADRFESVVGKPRHLAHVVRNGIAPRELEPVTPDADAADLLYVGEFRSAKGLDTLIDALGLLAKTARRRPSLVLVGDGPERAALSARAETLGVASQLNFRAPMAAREAFAAGRILVVPSRAESLPYIVLEAAGAHKPIIATRVGGMAEIFGPYSGSLIPCDNPGVLSDALARMLDETPQESLAKTHELADYVGARFSLSGMVDGVLAGYREAIARRARP
;
A
#
# COMPACT_ATOMS: atom_id res chain seq x y z
N MET A 1 6.74 -38.23 -8.86
CA MET A 1 7.02 -37.42 -10.06
C MET A 1 5.70 -37.13 -10.72
N THR A 2 5.11 -35.98 -10.48
CA THR A 2 4.04 -35.38 -11.27
C THR A 2 4.20 -33.88 -11.08
N GLN A 3 4.79 -33.25 -12.10
CA GLN A 3 4.85 -31.80 -12.24
C GLN A 3 3.41 -31.28 -12.38
N ASN A 4 2.92 -30.57 -11.36
CA ASN A 4 1.78 -29.68 -11.51
C ASN A 4 2.26 -28.42 -12.23
N SER A 5 2.02 -28.36 -13.53
CA SER A 5 2.06 -27.13 -14.33
C SER A 5 1.01 -26.19 -13.75
N LEU A 6 1.46 -25.10 -13.12
CA LEU A 6 0.61 -23.96 -12.84
C LEU A 6 0.10 -23.43 -14.17
N ASP A 7 -1.14 -23.66 -14.47
CA ASP A 7 -1.85 -23.08 -15.61
C ASP A 7 -1.79 -21.56 -15.49
N ASN A 8 -1.04 -20.94 -16.38
CA ASN A 8 -0.94 -19.49 -16.55
C ASN A 8 -2.23 -19.05 -17.26
N SER A 9 -3.29 -18.80 -16.52
CA SER A 9 -4.64 -18.56 -17.05
C SER A 9 -4.78 -17.28 -17.91
N ASP A 10 -3.73 -16.46 -18.02
CA ASP A 10 -3.70 -15.26 -18.87
C ASP A 10 -2.86 -15.38 -20.16
N ALA A 11 -2.34 -16.54 -20.47
CA ALA A 11 -1.46 -16.79 -21.63
C ALA A 11 -2.14 -16.68 -23.02
N GLY A 12 -3.36 -16.16 -23.13
CA GLY A 12 -4.14 -16.13 -24.37
C GLY A 12 -4.54 -14.75 -24.92
N GLY A 13 -4.21 -13.65 -24.25
CA GLY A 13 -4.58 -12.30 -24.72
C GLY A 13 -3.45 -11.58 -25.46
N GLU A 14 -3.79 -10.68 -26.41
CA GLU A 14 -2.79 -9.82 -27.06
C GLU A 14 -2.01 -8.99 -26.03
N PRO A 15 -0.69 -8.77 -26.24
CA PRO A 15 0.12 -7.89 -25.43
C PRO A 15 -0.47 -6.48 -25.34
N LEU A 16 -0.59 -5.94 -24.14
CA LEU A 16 -1.08 -4.58 -23.91
C LEU A 16 0.11 -3.63 -23.70
N ARG A 17 -0.06 -2.39 -24.13
CA ARG A 17 0.83 -1.26 -23.87
C ARG A 17 0.31 -0.48 -22.68
N ILE A 18 0.97 -0.59 -21.53
CA ILE A 18 0.48 -0.11 -20.24
C ILE A 18 1.42 0.97 -19.72
N VAL A 19 0.90 2.14 -19.35
CA VAL A 19 1.69 3.20 -18.69
C VAL A 19 1.13 3.46 -17.30
N HIS A 20 1.95 3.18 -16.28
CA HIS A 20 1.63 3.54 -14.90
C HIS A 20 2.09 4.97 -14.58
N VAL A 21 1.23 5.72 -13.90
CA VAL A 21 1.52 7.09 -13.48
C VAL A 21 1.33 7.19 -11.97
N LEU A 22 2.39 7.52 -11.25
CA LEU A 22 2.33 7.73 -9.80
C LEU A 22 3.15 8.97 -9.41
N ARG A 23 2.84 9.56 -8.26
CA ARG A 23 3.65 10.67 -7.76
C ARG A 23 4.90 10.14 -7.07
N ALA A 24 4.77 9.54 -5.91
CA ALA A 24 5.92 9.29 -5.06
C ALA A 24 6.40 7.83 -5.14
N PRO A 25 7.66 7.59 -5.50
CA PRO A 25 8.24 6.25 -5.50
C PRO A 25 8.64 5.83 -4.07
N VAL A 26 7.64 5.77 -3.17
CA VAL A 26 7.82 5.39 -1.75
C VAL A 26 6.62 4.61 -1.23
N GLY A 27 6.85 3.75 -0.23
CA GLY A 27 5.82 3.06 0.55
C GLY A 27 5.01 2.01 -0.23
N GLY A 28 3.86 1.65 0.33
CA GLY A 28 3.02 0.56 -0.19
C GLY A 28 2.46 0.81 -1.58
N LEU A 29 2.12 2.06 -1.92
CA LEU A 29 1.68 2.42 -3.27
C LEU A 29 2.78 2.14 -4.32
N PHE A 30 4.01 2.56 -4.04
CA PHE A 30 5.13 2.31 -4.95
C PHE A 30 5.43 0.82 -5.09
N ARG A 31 5.42 0.08 -3.98
CA ARG A 31 5.52 -1.37 -3.99
C ARG A 31 4.46 -2.01 -4.89
N HIS A 32 3.18 -1.63 -4.72
CA HIS A 32 2.08 -2.11 -5.56
C HIS A 32 2.38 -1.92 -7.06
N VAL A 33 2.84 -0.73 -7.44
CA VAL A 33 3.16 -0.41 -8.85
C VAL A 33 4.35 -1.21 -9.34
N LEU A 34 5.40 -1.41 -8.53
CA LEU A 34 6.56 -2.22 -8.90
C LEU A 34 6.18 -3.70 -9.11
N ASP A 35 5.42 -4.27 -8.18
CA ASP A 35 5.00 -5.66 -8.25
C ASP A 35 4.09 -5.87 -9.47
N LEU A 36 3.12 -4.97 -9.69
CA LEU A 36 2.23 -5.01 -10.83
C LEU A 36 2.99 -4.88 -12.15
N ALA A 37 3.92 -3.91 -12.26
CA ALA A 37 4.71 -3.71 -13.48
C ALA A 37 5.61 -4.92 -13.81
N ARG A 38 6.28 -5.49 -12.80
CA ARG A 38 7.10 -6.70 -12.99
C ARG A 38 6.29 -7.88 -13.51
N GLU A 39 5.13 -8.15 -12.87
CA GLU A 39 4.30 -9.28 -13.30
C GLU A 39 3.64 -9.04 -14.65
N GLN A 40 3.24 -7.82 -14.98
CA GLN A 40 2.75 -7.49 -16.32
C GLN A 40 3.82 -7.69 -17.39
N ILE A 41 5.08 -7.33 -17.11
CA ILE A 41 6.22 -7.63 -18.01
C ILE A 41 6.41 -9.15 -18.14
N ASN A 42 6.35 -9.90 -17.05
CA ASN A 42 6.45 -11.36 -17.04
C ASN A 42 5.33 -12.02 -17.86
N CYS A 43 4.13 -11.42 -17.89
CA CYS A 43 3.01 -11.82 -18.73
C CYS A 43 3.14 -11.38 -20.21
N GLY A 44 4.24 -10.73 -20.61
CA GLY A 44 4.52 -10.33 -22.00
C GLY A 44 3.94 -8.98 -22.40
N HIS A 45 3.47 -8.15 -21.45
CA HIS A 45 2.98 -6.80 -21.74
C HIS A 45 4.11 -5.78 -21.86
N GLU A 46 3.88 -4.74 -22.68
CA GLU A 46 4.78 -3.59 -22.77
C GLU A 46 4.45 -2.57 -21.68
N VAL A 47 5.39 -2.33 -20.76
CA VAL A 47 5.13 -1.47 -19.60
C VAL A 47 6.02 -0.23 -19.62
N GLY A 48 5.45 0.91 -19.23
CA GLY A 48 6.14 2.17 -18.98
C GLY A 48 5.76 2.77 -17.63
N LEU A 49 6.63 3.61 -17.10
CA LEU A 49 6.43 4.22 -15.78
C LEU A 49 6.70 5.72 -15.82
N ILE A 50 5.76 6.51 -15.29
CA ILE A 50 5.93 7.97 -15.09
C ILE A 50 5.84 8.25 -13.59
N THR A 51 6.90 8.84 -13.01
CA THR A 51 6.97 9.08 -11.58
C THR A 51 7.74 10.35 -11.23
N ASP A 52 7.68 10.72 -9.94
CA ASP A 52 8.36 11.89 -9.40
C ASP A 52 9.89 11.71 -9.36
N SER A 53 10.60 12.81 -9.61
CA SER A 53 12.05 12.91 -9.49
C SER A 53 12.53 13.50 -8.15
N LEU A 54 11.63 14.08 -7.35
CA LEU A 54 11.96 14.83 -6.13
C LEU A 54 11.95 13.96 -4.87
N THR A 55 11.27 12.83 -4.91
CA THR A 55 11.09 11.93 -3.75
C THR A 55 11.62 10.51 -4.04
N GLY A 56 11.56 9.62 -3.05
CA GLY A 56 12.01 8.23 -3.17
C GLY A 56 13.38 7.96 -2.57
N GLY A 57 14.22 8.99 -2.43
CA GLY A 57 15.57 8.84 -1.89
C GLY A 57 16.41 7.81 -2.65
N ALA A 58 17.52 7.36 -2.05
CA ALA A 58 18.41 6.37 -2.67
C ALA A 58 17.72 5.02 -2.90
N ARG A 59 16.86 4.57 -1.98
CA ARG A 59 16.15 3.28 -2.09
C ARG A 59 15.17 3.26 -3.26
N GLY A 60 14.32 4.29 -3.39
CA GLY A 60 13.38 4.39 -4.51
C GLY A 60 14.11 4.53 -5.85
N ALA A 61 15.23 5.29 -5.88
CA ALA A 61 16.06 5.41 -7.07
C ALA A 61 16.68 4.07 -7.49
N ALA A 62 17.20 3.28 -6.54
CA ALA A 62 17.76 1.95 -6.81
C ALA A 62 16.70 0.98 -7.36
N GLN A 63 15.51 0.94 -6.76
CA GLN A 63 14.41 0.08 -7.24
C GLN A 63 13.93 0.48 -8.65
N LEU A 64 13.90 1.78 -8.96
CA LEU A 64 13.57 2.26 -10.31
C LEU A 64 14.68 1.92 -11.31
N ALA A 65 15.95 2.03 -10.92
CA ALA A 65 17.09 1.67 -11.77
C ALA A 65 17.12 0.16 -12.07
N GLU A 66 16.75 -0.68 -11.11
CA GLU A 66 16.62 -2.13 -11.29
C GLU A 66 15.50 -2.48 -12.30
N LEU A 67 14.35 -1.81 -12.23
CA LEU A 67 13.21 -2.08 -13.10
C LEU A 67 13.38 -1.45 -14.51
N ALA A 68 14.06 -0.32 -14.62
CA ALA A 68 14.13 0.49 -15.85
C ALA A 68 14.55 -0.29 -17.11
N PRO A 69 15.53 -1.22 -17.09
CA PRO A 69 15.92 -2.01 -18.27
C PRO A 69 14.79 -2.89 -18.81
N SER A 70 13.83 -3.29 -17.98
CA SER A 70 12.69 -4.15 -18.38
C SER A 70 11.48 -3.35 -18.86
N LEU A 71 11.48 -2.03 -18.70
CA LEU A 71 10.40 -1.15 -19.13
C LEU A 71 10.50 -0.84 -20.64
N SER A 72 9.85 -1.60 -21.49
CA SER A 72 9.87 -1.40 -22.95
C SER A 72 9.32 -0.03 -23.38
N LEU A 73 8.37 0.55 -22.64
CA LEU A 73 7.86 1.91 -22.86
C LEU A 73 8.63 2.98 -22.10
N GLY A 74 9.67 2.56 -21.35
CA GLY A 74 10.62 3.42 -20.66
C GLY A 74 10.16 3.99 -19.31
N LEU A 75 11.08 4.67 -18.64
CA LEU A 75 10.89 5.37 -17.37
C LEU A 75 11.00 6.87 -17.60
N LEU A 76 9.97 7.63 -17.21
CA LEU A 76 10.00 9.09 -17.19
C LEU A 76 9.91 9.61 -15.76
N ARG A 77 10.89 10.40 -15.34
CA ARG A 77 10.88 11.06 -14.03
C ARG A 77 10.73 12.57 -14.17
N LEU A 78 9.72 13.14 -13.49
CA LEU A 78 9.36 14.56 -13.55
C LEU A 78 9.26 15.15 -12.14
N PRO A 79 9.45 16.46 -11.95
CA PRO A 79 9.29 17.11 -10.64
C PRO A 79 7.80 17.27 -10.27
N ILE A 80 7.21 16.21 -9.69
CA ILE A 80 5.78 16.17 -9.34
C ILE A 80 5.63 16.55 -7.86
N HIS A 81 5.33 17.81 -7.56
CA HIS A 81 5.13 18.29 -6.20
C HIS A 81 3.86 17.73 -5.56
N ARG A 82 3.88 17.54 -4.22
CA ARG A 82 2.70 17.05 -3.50
C ARG A 82 1.56 18.07 -3.45
N PRO A 83 1.80 19.34 -3.04
CA PRO A 83 0.76 20.38 -3.13
C PRO A 83 0.60 20.84 -4.58
N PRO A 84 -0.48 21.58 -4.92
CA PRO A 84 -0.57 22.30 -6.17
C PRO A 84 0.65 23.22 -6.37
N HIS A 85 1.25 23.17 -7.56
CA HIS A 85 2.47 23.92 -7.86
C HIS A 85 2.44 24.49 -9.28
N MET A 86 3.16 25.59 -9.53
CA MET A 86 3.19 26.24 -10.84
C MET A 86 3.72 25.34 -11.97
N THR A 87 4.57 24.37 -11.64
CA THR A 87 5.07 23.38 -12.60
C THR A 87 4.05 22.32 -12.99
N ASP A 88 2.90 22.22 -12.32
CA ASP A 88 1.90 21.18 -12.60
C ASP A 88 1.39 21.23 -14.05
N LEU A 89 1.29 22.44 -14.64
CA LEU A 89 0.88 22.58 -16.05
C LEU A 89 1.95 22.02 -16.99
N SER A 90 3.23 22.33 -16.76
CA SER A 90 4.33 21.83 -17.58
C SER A 90 4.48 20.31 -17.44
N VAL A 91 4.31 19.77 -16.23
CA VAL A 91 4.27 18.33 -15.97
C VAL A 91 3.12 17.68 -16.74
N LEU A 92 1.92 18.23 -16.67
CA LEU A 92 0.74 17.72 -17.38
C LEU A 92 0.95 17.69 -18.91
N LEU A 93 1.51 18.77 -19.49
CA LEU A 93 1.82 18.83 -20.92
C LEU A 93 2.90 17.83 -21.32
N THR A 94 3.94 17.64 -20.49
CA THR A 94 5.00 16.67 -20.74
C THR A 94 4.48 15.24 -20.66
N VAL A 95 3.66 14.92 -19.65
CA VAL A 95 2.97 13.62 -19.57
C VAL A 95 2.09 13.40 -20.78
N GLY A 96 1.32 14.41 -21.20
CA GLY A 96 0.43 14.32 -22.37
C GLY A 96 1.20 14.03 -23.66
N ARG A 97 2.34 14.71 -23.91
CA ARG A 97 3.20 14.43 -25.08
C ARG A 97 3.76 13.02 -25.04
N ARG A 98 4.28 12.61 -23.86
CA ARG A 98 4.83 11.26 -23.70
C ARG A 98 3.79 10.17 -23.94
N LEU A 99 2.57 10.34 -23.44
CA LEU A 99 1.47 9.40 -23.70
C LEU A 99 1.08 9.37 -25.19
N ALA A 100 1.10 10.51 -25.87
CA ALA A 100 0.83 10.56 -27.32
C ALA A 100 1.92 9.85 -28.14
N GLU A 101 3.21 9.98 -27.76
CA GLU A 101 4.33 9.26 -28.38
C GLU A 101 4.23 7.76 -28.16
N LEU A 102 3.90 7.36 -26.94
CA LEU A 102 3.83 5.95 -26.56
C LEU A 102 2.60 5.24 -27.10
N ASN A 103 1.51 5.96 -27.36
CA ASN A 103 0.22 5.41 -27.78
C ASN A 103 -0.19 4.16 -26.98
N PRO A 104 -0.33 4.25 -25.63
CA PRO A 104 -0.67 3.11 -24.81
C PRO A 104 -2.13 2.70 -24.95
N ASP A 105 -2.42 1.42 -24.70
CA ASP A 105 -3.79 0.91 -24.58
C ASP A 105 -4.41 1.32 -23.26
N VAL A 106 -3.57 1.37 -22.21
CA VAL A 106 -3.97 1.67 -20.82
C VAL A 106 -3.06 2.71 -20.19
N VAL A 107 -3.67 3.72 -19.55
CA VAL A 107 -2.99 4.64 -18.65
C VAL A 107 -3.56 4.47 -17.24
N HIS A 108 -2.77 3.89 -16.35
CA HIS A 108 -3.18 3.62 -14.98
C HIS A 108 -2.55 4.59 -13.99
N GLY A 109 -3.38 5.46 -13.42
CA GLY A 109 -2.99 6.44 -12.40
C GLY A 109 -3.13 5.89 -10.99
N HIS A 110 -2.10 6.09 -10.16
CA HIS A 110 -2.04 5.62 -8.79
C HIS A 110 -1.97 6.77 -7.79
N GLY A 111 -2.86 6.76 -6.80
CA GLY A 111 -3.01 7.81 -5.81
C GLY A 111 -3.48 9.14 -6.42
N SER A 112 -3.78 10.14 -5.59
CA SER A 112 -4.48 11.36 -6.03
C SER A 112 -3.78 12.10 -7.18
N LYS A 113 -2.47 12.38 -7.08
CA LYS A 113 -1.74 13.15 -8.08
C LYS A 113 -1.42 12.35 -9.35
N GLY A 114 -1.05 11.06 -9.20
CA GLY A 114 -0.87 10.16 -10.35
C GLY A 114 -2.19 9.93 -11.08
N GLY A 115 -3.28 9.72 -10.33
CA GLY A 115 -4.62 9.62 -10.88
C GLY A 115 -5.10 10.90 -11.59
N LEU A 116 -4.78 12.09 -11.07
CA LEU A 116 -5.06 13.35 -11.75
C LEU A 116 -4.34 13.40 -13.11
N LEU A 117 -3.03 13.16 -13.12
CA LEU A 117 -2.21 13.19 -14.33
C LEU A 117 -2.70 12.18 -15.37
N ALA A 118 -2.95 10.94 -15.00
CA ALA A 118 -3.43 9.90 -15.89
C ALA A 118 -4.80 10.23 -16.52
N ARG A 119 -5.71 10.84 -15.76
CA ARG A 119 -7.07 11.16 -16.19
C ARG A 119 -7.17 12.44 -17.02
N VAL A 120 -6.23 13.40 -16.83
CA VAL A 120 -6.27 14.71 -17.49
C VAL A 120 -5.27 14.82 -18.63
N ALA A 121 -4.11 14.15 -18.56
CA ALA A 121 -3.10 14.21 -19.60
C ALA A 121 -3.58 13.55 -20.90
N GLY A 122 -3.16 14.12 -22.00
CA GLY A 122 -3.45 13.62 -23.36
C GLY A 122 -4.55 14.39 -24.10
N PRO A 123 -4.68 14.15 -25.42
CA PRO A 123 -5.61 14.88 -26.26
C PRO A 123 -7.06 14.57 -25.89
N TRP A 124 -7.89 15.62 -25.89
CA TRP A 124 -9.33 15.52 -25.59
C TRP A 124 -10.13 14.88 -26.73
N LYS A 125 -9.56 14.88 -27.93
CA LYS A 125 -10.18 14.37 -29.17
C LYS A 125 -9.09 13.66 -29.97
N SER A 126 -8.83 12.39 -29.69
CA SER A 126 -7.99 11.53 -30.50
C SER A 126 -8.71 10.20 -30.73
N PRO A 127 -8.65 9.61 -31.92
CA PRO A 127 -9.15 8.26 -32.16
C PRO A 127 -8.37 7.20 -31.35
N PHE A 128 -7.17 7.54 -30.88
CA PHE A 128 -6.33 6.70 -30.02
C PHE A 128 -6.44 7.14 -28.54
N VAL A 129 -7.52 6.77 -27.91
CA VAL A 129 -7.71 7.16 -26.51
C VAL A 129 -7.49 5.94 -25.62
N ALA A 130 -6.34 5.91 -24.96
CA ALA A 130 -6.05 4.92 -23.93
C ALA A 130 -7.18 4.81 -22.90
N VAL A 131 -7.48 3.61 -22.44
CA VAL A 131 -8.35 3.38 -21.28
C VAL A 131 -7.72 4.03 -20.05
N LYS A 132 -8.48 4.87 -19.36
CA LYS A 132 -8.05 5.58 -18.15
C LYS A 132 -8.47 4.83 -16.92
N VAL A 133 -7.49 4.30 -16.23
CA VAL A 133 -7.66 3.52 -15.02
C VAL A 133 -7.17 4.30 -13.80
N TYR A 134 -7.85 4.17 -12.68
CA TYR A 134 -7.47 4.83 -11.44
C TYR A 134 -7.59 3.92 -10.23
N THR A 135 -6.50 3.83 -9.46
CA THR A 135 -6.46 3.23 -8.12
C THR A 135 -6.15 4.31 -7.07
N PRO A 136 -7.08 4.59 -6.15
CA PRO A 136 -6.94 5.68 -5.16
C PRO A 136 -5.82 5.48 -4.15
N HIS A 137 -5.57 4.26 -3.68
CA HIS A 137 -4.66 3.93 -2.57
C HIS A 137 -4.92 4.78 -1.31
N GLY A 138 -6.18 5.00 -0.99
CA GLY A 138 -6.61 5.88 0.08
C GLY A 138 -6.46 7.37 -0.25
N GLY A 139 -5.33 7.81 -0.72
CA GLY A 139 -5.03 9.15 -1.26
C GLY A 139 -5.89 10.30 -0.72
N SER A 140 -6.61 10.97 -1.62
CA SER A 140 -7.56 12.08 -1.32
C SER A 140 -8.73 11.67 -0.43
N LEU A 141 -9.12 10.39 -0.44
CA LEU A 141 -10.24 9.86 0.35
C LEU A 141 -9.97 9.88 1.87
N ASN A 142 -8.69 9.95 2.27
CA ASN A 142 -8.27 9.97 3.68
C ASN A 142 -8.23 11.37 4.29
N TYR A 143 -8.57 12.43 3.55
CA TYR A 143 -8.70 13.76 4.16
C TYR A 143 -9.83 13.79 5.19
N ARG A 144 -9.60 14.56 6.27
CA ARG A 144 -10.56 14.67 7.38
C ARG A 144 -11.89 15.23 6.87
N PRO A 145 -13.01 14.50 7.05
CA PRO A 145 -14.34 14.98 6.67
C PRO A 145 -14.67 16.33 7.29
N GLY A 146 -15.46 17.15 6.57
CA GLY A 146 -15.89 18.46 7.05
C GLY A 146 -14.91 19.60 6.79
N THR A 147 -13.65 19.31 6.41
CA THR A 147 -12.67 20.34 6.05
C THR A 147 -12.91 20.86 4.65
N TRP A 148 -12.56 22.15 4.37
CA TRP A 148 -12.63 22.73 3.04
C TRP A 148 -11.80 21.95 2.01
N SER A 149 -10.59 21.53 2.40
CA SER A 149 -9.72 20.70 1.55
C SER A 149 -10.40 19.38 1.16
N HIS A 150 -11.04 18.71 2.13
CA HIS A 150 -11.80 17.49 1.85
C HIS A 150 -12.89 17.74 0.78
N ARG A 151 -13.71 18.78 0.96
CA ARG A 151 -14.79 19.11 0.01
C ARG A 151 -14.24 19.39 -1.39
N LEU A 152 -13.16 20.15 -1.50
CA LEU A 152 -12.51 20.46 -2.77
C LEU A 152 -11.98 19.20 -3.45
N PHE A 153 -11.26 18.34 -2.73
CA PHE A 153 -10.72 17.10 -3.31
C PHE A 153 -11.83 16.13 -3.72
N MET A 154 -12.91 16.01 -2.94
CA MET A 154 -14.04 15.13 -3.30
C MET A 154 -14.78 15.66 -4.54
N MET A 155 -14.95 16.97 -4.67
CA MET A 155 -15.49 17.58 -5.89
C MET A 155 -14.60 17.29 -7.11
N MET A 156 -13.28 17.43 -6.96
CA MET A 156 -12.33 17.09 -8.03
C MET A 156 -12.41 15.61 -8.41
N GLU A 157 -12.47 14.71 -7.44
CA GLU A 157 -12.61 13.26 -7.71
C GLU A 157 -13.94 12.96 -8.43
N ALA A 158 -15.04 13.61 -8.05
CA ALA A 158 -16.33 13.46 -8.72
C ALA A 158 -16.29 13.94 -10.19
N ILE A 159 -15.59 15.06 -10.47
CA ILE A 159 -15.38 15.54 -11.85
C ILE A 159 -14.49 14.55 -12.62
N LEU A 160 -13.41 14.09 -12.02
CA LEU A 160 -12.47 13.16 -12.65
C LEU A 160 -13.06 11.76 -12.86
N ALA A 161 -14.08 11.38 -12.08
CA ALA A 161 -14.81 10.13 -12.29
C ALA A 161 -15.50 10.06 -13.66
N TRP A 162 -15.87 11.20 -14.26
CA TRP A 162 -16.38 11.24 -15.63
C TRP A 162 -15.33 10.90 -16.70
N ARG A 163 -14.06 10.98 -16.35
CA ARG A 163 -12.92 10.71 -17.23
C ARG A 163 -12.20 9.41 -16.85
N THR A 164 -12.81 8.59 -16.04
CA THR A 164 -12.26 7.33 -15.56
C THR A 164 -13.05 6.18 -16.18
N ASP A 165 -12.43 5.38 -17.02
CA ASP A 165 -13.08 4.23 -17.66
C ASP A 165 -13.21 3.06 -16.68
N LEU A 166 -12.20 2.93 -15.77
CA LEU A 166 -12.13 1.86 -14.78
C LEU A 166 -11.57 2.37 -13.44
N LEU A 167 -12.30 2.12 -12.37
CA LEU A 167 -11.83 2.25 -10.99
C LEU A 167 -11.39 0.89 -10.48
N LEU A 168 -10.17 0.79 -9.98
CA LEU A 168 -9.66 -0.39 -9.28
C LEU A 168 -9.42 -0.03 -7.82
N PHE A 169 -10.18 -0.64 -6.93
CA PHE A 169 -10.05 -0.41 -5.49
C PHE A 169 -9.22 -1.52 -4.86
N GLU A 170 -8.18 -1.16 -4.15
CA GLU A 170 -7.29 -2.10 -3.45
C GLU A 170 -7.95 -2.80 -2.25
N SER A 171 -9.16 -2.36 -1.86
CA SER A 171 -9.96 -2.96 -0.78
C SER A 171 -11.43 -2.62 -0.94
N GLY A 172 -12.31 -3.44 -0.36
CA GLY A 172 -13.74 -3.12 -0.22
C GLY A 172 -13.95 -1.86 0.61
N TYR A 173 -13.15 -1.67 1.67
CA TYR A 173 -13.18 -0.45 2.48
C TYR A 173 -12.99 0.83 1.63
N ILE A 174 -12.02 0.84 0.71
CA ILE A 174 -11.78 2.00 -0.17
C ILE A 174 -12.89 2.17 -1.19
N ALA A 175 -13.50 1.08 -1.69
CA ALA A 175 -14.67 1.14 -2.56
C ALA A 175 -15.86 1.80 -1.84
N ASP A 176 -16.20 1.33 -0.64
CA ASP A 176 -17.28 1.88 0.18
C ASP A 176 -17.00 3.35 0.56
N ARG A 177 -15.75 3.65 0.90
CA ARG A 177 -15.30 5.00 1.20
C ARG A 177 -15.46 5.93 0.00
N PHE A 178 -15.05 5.49 -1.19
CA PHE A 178 -15.23 6.25 -2.42
C PHE A 178 -16.72 6.52 -2.68
N GLU A 179 -17.56 5.50 -2.62
CA GLU A 179 -19.00 5.66 -2.83
C GLU A 179 -19.62 6.62 -1.82
N SER A 180 -19.20 6.58 -0.56
CA SER A 180 -19.73 7.45 0.50
C SER A 180 -19.37 8.93 0.37
N VAL A 181 -18.19 9.27 -0.19
CA VAL A 181 -17.68 10.65 -0.22
C VAL A 181 -17.59 11.27 -1.61
N VAL A 182 -17.51 10.46 -2.67
CA VAL A 182 -17.47 10.90 -4.07
C VAL A 182 -18.77 10.57 -4.80
N GLY A 183 -19.38 9.43 -4.48
CA GLY A 183 -20.57 8.89 -5.10
C GLY A 183 -20.31 7.58 -5.84
N LYS A 184 -21.38 6.97 -6.36
CA LYS A 184 -21.28 5.71 -7.11
C LYS A 184 -20.40 5.85 -8.34
N PRO A 185 -19.52 4.85 -8.61
CA PRO A 185 -18.76 4.79 -9.85
C PRO A 185 -19.67 4.88 -11.06
N ARG A 186 -19.30 5.71 -12.05
CA ARG A 186 -20.11 5.93 -13.27
C ARG A 186 -19.83 4.90 -14.36
N HIS A 187 -18.63 4.34 -14.34
CA HIS A 187 -18.15 3.36 -15.30
C HIS A 187 -17.78 2.06 -14.56
N LEU A 188 -16.84 1.30 -15.11
CA LEU A 188 -16.37 0.08 -14.46
C LEU A 188 -15.73 0.35 -13.11
N ALA A 189 -16.02 -0.52 -12.15
CA ALA A 189 -15.35 -0.51 -10.85
C ALA A 189 -15.19 -1.93 -10.32
N HIS A 190 -13.98 -2.28 -9.93
CA HIS A 190 -13.68 -3.59 -9.34
C HIS A 190 -12.87 -3.43 -8.07
N VAL A 191 -13.08 -4.34 -7.12
CA VAL A 191 -12.20 -4.50 -5.96
C VAL A 191 -11.15 -5.54 -6.32
N VAL A 192 -9.91 -5.08 -6.49
CA VAL A 192 -8.74 -5.94 -6.74
C VAL A 192 -7.76 -5.72 -5.60
N ARG A 193 -7.75 -6.66 -4.67
CA ARG A 193 -6.96 -6.55 -3.44
C ARG A 193 -5.46 -6.59 -3.73
N ASN A 194 -4.68 -5.88 -2.91
CA ASN A 194 -3.23 -6.03 -2.92
C ASN A 194 -2.85 -7.48 -2.71
N GLY A 195 -1.81 -7.94 -3.40
CA GLY A 195 -1.30 -9.30 -3.30
C GLY A 195 0.16 -9.35 -2.88
N ILE A 196 0.55 -10.46 -2.30
CA ILE A 196 1.94 -10.77 -1.93
C ILE A 196 2.45 -11.97 -2.72
N ALA A 197 3.76 -12.01 -2.96
CA ALA A 197 4.41 -13.09 -3.69
C ALA A 197 4.52 -14.36 -2.84
N PRO A 198 4.59 -15.57 -3.45
CA PRO A 198 4.71 -16.83 -2.72
C PRO A 198 5.87 -16.86 -1.71
N ARG A 199 7.01 -16.25 -2.04
CA ARG A 199 8.16 -16.12 -1.15
C ARG A 199 7.86 -15.36 0.16
N GLU A 200 6.81 -14.54 0.18
CA GLU A 200 6.41 -13.77 1.36
C GLU A 200 5.52 -14.57 2.31
N LEU A 201 5.07 -15.75 1.87
CA LEU A 201 4.35 -16.73 2.70
C LEU A 201 5.30 -17.65 3.47
N GLU A 202 6.60 -17.56 3.22
CA GLU A 202 7.58 -18.34 3.98
C GLU A 202 7.74 -17.75 5.38
N PRO A 203 7.69 -18.58 6.45
CA PRO A 203 7.89 -18.09 7.81
C PRO A 203 9.22 -17.37 8.00
N VAL A 204 9.22 -16.33 8.85
CA VAL A 204 10.44 -15.64 9.28
C VAL A 204 10.70 -15.90 10.75
N THR A 205 11.80 -16.60 11.03
CA THR A 205 12.26 -16.85 12.41
C THR A 205 12.90 -15.57 12.96
N PRO A 206 12.51 -15.11 14.16
CA PRO A 206 13.20 -14.01 14.82
C PRO A 206 14.65 -14.36 15.15
N ASP A 207 15.53 -13.37 15.05
CA ASP A 207 16.92 -13.48 15.50
C ASP A 207 16.99 -13.79 17.00
N ALA A 208 18.10 -14.35 17.45
CA ALA A 208 18.29 -14.71 18.85
C ALA A 208 18.17 -13.48 19.80
N ASP A 209 18.63 -12.32 19.33
CA ASP A 209 18.58 -11.03 20.00
C ASP A 209 17.41 -10.15 19.54
N ALA A 210 16.42 -10.72 18.85
CA ALA A 210 15.25 -9.98 18.39
C ALA A 210 14.50 -9.30 19.54
N ALA A 211 14.11 -8.04 19.32
CA ALA A 211 13.29 -7.31 20.28
C ALA A 211 11.92 -7.98 20.48
N ASP A 212 11.28 -7.71 21.63
CA ASP A 212 9.95 -8.24 21.92
C ASP A 212 8.92 -7.72 20.91
N LEU A 213 9.01 -6.43 20.57
CA LEU A 213 8.08 -5.70 19.72
C LEU A 213 8.78 -5.12 18.51
N LEU A 214 8.04 -5.02 17.42
CA LEU A 214 8.49 -4.46 16.16
C LEU A 214 7.43 -3.50 15.60
N TYR A 215 7.88 -2.38 15.09
CA TYR A 215 7.10 -1.53 14.18
C TYR A 215 7.87 -1.34 12.87
N VAL A 216 7.17 -1.38 11.73
CA VAL A 216 7.76 -1.11 10.41
C VAL A 216 6.88 -0.12 9.66
N GLY A 217 7.43 1.04 9.31
CA GLY A 217 6.70 2.05 8.55
C GLY A 217 7.21 3.48 8.72
N GLU A 218 6.55 4.41 8.04
CA GLU A 218 6.86 5.83 8.15
C GLU A 218 6.40 6.39 9.50
N PHE A 219 7.20 7.27 10.12
CA PHE A 219 6.86 7.90 11.40
C PHE A 219 6.01 9.14 11.16
N ARG A 220 4.69 8.92 11.03
CA ARG A 220 3.67 9.95 10.85
C ARG A 220 2.50 9.73 11.79
N SER A 221 1.78 10.80 12.10
CA SER A 221 0.62 10.81 13.02
C SER A 221 -0.45 9.75 12.66
N ALA A 222 -0.69 9.53 11.36
CA ALA A 222 -1.62 8.51 10.90
C ALA A 222 -1.22 7.08 11.30
N LYS A 223 0.03 6.85 11.74
CA LYS A 223 0.55 5.55 12.14
C LYS A 223 0.43 5.26 13.65
N GLY A 224 0.03 6.25 14.45
CA GLY A 224 -0.31 6.05 15.86
C GLY A 224 0.83 5.63 16.78
N LEU A 225 2.09 5.95 16.44
CA LEU A 225 3.26 5.57 17.24
C LEU A 225 3.29 6.23 18.61
N ASP A 226 2.74 7.42 18.73
CA ASP A 226 2.53 8.09 20.02
C ASP A 226 1.63 7.27 20.95
N THR A 227 0.55 6.67 20.43
CA THR A 227 -0.33 5.73 21.16
C THR A 227 0.45 4.48 21.62
N LEU A 228 1.36 3.97 20.77
CA LEU A 228 2.20 2.82 21.15
C LEU A 228 3.15 3.18 22.28
N ILE A 229 3.80 4.34 22.22
CA ILE A 229 4.72 4.79 23.29
C ILE A 229 3.95 5.03 24.59
N ASP A 230 2.73 5.57 24.53
CA ASP A 230 1.87 5.71 25.71
C ASP A 230 1.50 4.35 26.31
N ALA A 231 1.17 3.37 25.46
CA ALA A 231 0.87 2.02 25.91
C ALA A 231 2.07 1.34 26.59
N LEU A 232 3.29 1.56 26.10
CA LEU A 232 4.51 1.11 26.80
C LEU A 232 4.69 1.78 28.16
N GLY A 233 4.40 3.08 28.25
CA GLY A 233 4.42 3.82 29.52
C GLY A 233 3.42 3.29 30.53
N LEU A 234 2.22 2.92 30.09
CA LEU A 234 1.20 2.28 30.94
C LEU A 234 1.65 0.89 31.36
N LEU A 235 2.13 0.06 30.44
CA LEU A 235 2.60 -1.30 30.71
C LEU A 235 3.74 -1.31 31.75
N ALA A 236 4.67 -0.37 31.64
CA ALA A 236 5.77 -0.24 32.59
C ALA A 236 5.30 0.13 34.01
N LYS A 237 4.20 0.90 34.15
CA LYS A 237 3.63 1.30 35.44
C LYS A 237 2.73 0.22 36.04
N THR A 238 1.86 -0.38 35.26
CA THR A 238 0.83 -1.31 35.76
C THR A 238 1.36 -2.73 35.94
N ALA A 239 2.02 -3.29 34.90
CA ALA A 239 2.51 -4.65 34.90
C ALA A 239 4.00 -4.78 35.26
N ARG A 240 4.71 -3.66 35.49
CA ARG A 240 6.17 -3.60 35.73
C ARG A 240 6.98 -4.30 34.63
N ARG A 241 6.42 -4.36 33.40
CA ARG A 241 7.00 -5.01 32.26
C ARG A 241 7.55 -3.96 31.29
N ARG A 242 8.75 -4.17 30.81
CA ARG A 242 9.48 -3.23 29.94
C ARG A 242 9.96 -3.93 28.67
N PRO A 243 9.05 -4.28 27.74
CA PRO A 243 9.43 -4.93 26.51
C PRO A 243 10.30 -4.02 25.64
N SER A 244 11.26 -4.60 24.95
CA SER A 244 12.06 -3.91 23.94
C SER A 244 11.25 -3.69 22.66
N LEU A 245 11.43 -2.54 22.01
CA LEU A 245 10.75 -2.16 20.78
C LEU A 245 11.75 -1.70 19.72
N VAL A 246 11.80 -2.37 18.58
CA VAL A 246 12.49 -1.90 17.39
C VAL A 246 11.50 -1.15 16.50
N LEU A 247 11.87 0.07 16.12
CA LEU A 247 11.13 0.95 15.21
C LEU A 247 11.92 1.07 13.91
N VAL A 248 11.48 0.37 12.87
CA VAL A 248 12.11 0.37 11.54
C VAL A 248 11.41 1.36 10.64
N GLY A 249 12.11 2.41 10.26
CA GLY A 249 11.57 3.46 9.42
C GLY A 249 12.17 4.83 9.69
N ASP A 250 11.53 5.85 9.11
CA ASP A 250 11.86 7.24 9.32
C ASP A 250 10.61 8.11 9.10
N GLY A 251 10.66 9.36 9.54
CA GLY A 251 9.56 10.30 9.31
C GLY A 251 9.61 11.53 10.21
N PRO A 252 8.75 12.51 9.94
CA PRO A 252 8.79 13.81 10.61
C PRO A 252 8.53 13.74 12.12
N GLU A 253 7.92 12.67 12.63
CA GLU A 253 7.59 12.55 14.06
C GLU A 253 8.70 11.92 14.90
N ARG A 254 9.81 11.48 14.30
CA ARG A 254 10.89 10.78 15.03
C ARG A 254 11.34 11.52 16.30
N ALA A 255 11.61 12.83 16.20
CA ALA A 255 12.06 13.63 17.35
C ALA A 255 10.98 13.72 18.44
N ALA A 256 9.72 13.93 18.06
CA ALA A 256 8.59 14.00 18.99
C ALA A 256 8.36 12.66 19.71
N LEU A 257 8.52 11.54 19.02
CA LEU A 257 8.41 10.20 19.58
C LEU A 257 9.52 9.92 20.61
N SER A 258 10.77 10.31 20.31
CA SER A 258 11.88 10.20 21.26
C SER A 258 11.63 11.01 22.53
N ALA A 259 11.24 12.29 22.40
CA ALA A 259 10.94 13.16 23.55
C ALA A 259 9.77 12.62 24.39
N ARG A 260 8.73 12.05 23.73
CA ARG A 260 7.63 11.40 24.44
C ARG A 260 8.08 10.19 25.25
N ALA A 261 8.94 9.35 24.68
CA ALA A 261 9.49 8.18 25.35
C ALA A 261 10.36 8.57 26.58
N GLU A 262 11.13 9.64 26.48
CA GLU A 262 11.89 10.20 27.60
C GLU A 262 10.95 10.66 28.72
N THR A 263 9.92 11.44 28.40
CA THR A 263 8.91 11.93 29.34
C THR A 263 8.21 10.80 30.10
N LEU A 264 7.96 9.67 29.43
CA LEU A 264 7.30 8.51 30.03
C LEU A 264 8.27 7.52 30.67
N GLY A 265 9.58 7.76 30.60
CA GLY A 265 10.62 6.91 31.18
C GLY A 265 10.76 5.54 30.47
N VAL A 266 10.45 5.48 29.17
CA VAL A 266 10.52 4.26 28.34
C VAL A 266 11.54 4.36 27.21
N ALA A 267 12.32 5.43 27.14
CA ALA A 267 13.29 5.66 26.07
C ALA A 267 14.29 4.53 25.89
N SER A 268 14.74 3.89 26.98
CA SER A 268 15.68 2.76 26.95
C SER A 268 15.11 1.49 26.32
N GLN A 269 13.78 1.42 26.12
CA GLN A 269 13.14 0.28 25.46
C GLN A 269 13.12 0.43 23.92
N LEU A 270 13.34 1.65 23.39
CA LEU A 270 13.19 1.98 21.98
C LEU A 270 14.52 1.90 21.23
N ASN A 271 14.54 1.19 20.10
CA ASN A 271 15.65 1.14 19.17
C ASN A 271 15.17 1.57 17.78
N PHE A 272 15.59 2.74 17.32
CA PHE A 272 15.26 3.27 16.01
C PHE A 272 16.26 2.77 14.96
N ARG A 273 15.76 2.07 13.94
CA ARG A 273 16.55 1.59 12.79
C ARG A 273 16.12 2.27 11.49
N ALA A 274 17.07 2.43 10.57
CA ALA A 274 16.79 2.92 9.22
C ALA A 274 15.82 2.01 8.47
N PRO A 275 15.10 2.51 7.44
CA PRO A 275 14.26 1.68 6.58
C PRO A 275 15.04 0.51 5.95
N MET A 276 14.52 -0.70 6.08
CA MET A 276 15.08 -1.94 5.52
C MET A 276 14.01 -2.79 4.84
N ALA A 277 14.36 -3.96 4.29
CA ALA A 277 13.38 -4.88 3.72
C ALA A 277 12.47 -5.45 4.82
N ALA A 278 11.19 -5.70 4.49
CA ALA A 278 10.22 -6.15 5.49
C ALA A 278 10.63 -7.46 6.16
N ARG A 279 11.11 -8.44 5.39
CA ARG A 279 11.55 -9.75 5.93
C ARG A 279 12.76 -9.63 6.86
N GLU A 280 13.70 -8.72 6.56
CA GLU A 280 14.82 -8.39 7.44
C GLU A 280 14.33 -7.72 8.73
N ALA A 281 13.38 -6.79 8.62
CA ALA A 281 12.77 -6.17 9.79
C ALA A 281 12.01 -7.21 10.66
N PHE A 282 11.34 -8.19 10.04
CA PHE A 282 10.62 -9.24 10.76
C PHE A 282 11.55 -10.15 11.58
N ALA A 283 12.79 -10.34 11.14
CA ALA A 283 13.79 -11.06 11.94
C ALA A 283 14.20 -10.27 13.19
N ALA A 284 14.20 -8.93 13.14
CA ALA A 284 14.65 -8.07 14.23
C ALA A 284 13.64 -7.92 15.40
N GLY A 285 12.40 -8.41 15.26
CA GLY A 285 11.42 -8.33 16.34
C GLY A 285 10.40 -9.46 16.31
N ARG A 286 9.85 -9.80 17.47
CA ARG A 286 8.98 -10.98 17.67
C ARG A 286 7.52 -10.70 17.32
N ILE A 287 6.96 -9.60 17.77
CA ILE A 287 5.54 -9.21 17.61
C ILE A 287 5.48 -7.93 16.80
N LEU A 288 4.81 -7.94 15.65
CA LEU A 288 4.54 -6.71 14.89
C LEU A 288 3.39 -5.93 15.53
N VAL A 289 3.58 -4.62 15.77
CA VAL A 289 2.55 -3.73 16.28
C VAL A 289 2.22 -2.69 15.22
N VAL A 290 0.95 -2.59 14.84
CA VAL A 290 0.44 -1.66 13.82
C VAL A 290 -0.69 -0.82 14.44
N PRO A 291 -0.34 0.24 15.20
CA PRO A 291 -1.30 1.04 15.97
C PRO A 291 -1.95 2.17 15.13
N SER A 292 -2.04 1.97 13.83
CA SER A 292 -2.44 2.98 12.85
C SER A 292 -3.83 3.56 13.13
N ARG A 293 -4.01 4.84 12.77
CA ARG A 293 -5.28 5.59 12.77
C ARG A 293 -6.02 5.49 11.44
N ALA A 294 -5.27 5.25 10.37
CA ALA A 294 -5.83 5.13 9.02
C ALA A 294 -4.94 4.23 8.16
N GLU A 295 -5.57 3.31 7.47
CA GLU A 295 -4.95 2.43 6.47
C GLU A 295 -5.92 2.22 5.31
N SER A 296 -5.41 1.86 4.12
CA SER A 296 -6.24 1.33 3.03
C SER A 296 -6.25 -0.20 3.08
N LEU A 297 -5.20 -0.82 2.55
CA LEU A 297 -4.91 -2.24 2.68
C LEU A 297 -3.38 -2.40 2.80
N PRO A 298 -2.83 -2.35 4.03
CA PRO A 298 -1.39 -2.20 4.25
C PRO A 298 -0.60 -3.46 3.90
N TYR A 299 0.35 -3.33 3.00
CA TYR A 299 1.25 -4.41 2.61
C TYR A 299 2.01 -5.01 3.79
N ILE A 300 2.48 -4.17 4.73
CA ILE A 300 3.26 -4.65 5.88
C ILE A 300 2.49 -5.66 6.74
N VAL A 301 1.16 -5.57 6.79
CA VAL A 301 0.31 -6.51 7.52
C VAL A 301 0.12 -7.79 6.73
N LEU A 302 -0.05 -7.72 5.40
CA LEU A 302 -0.09 -8.88 4.52
C LEU A 302 1.23 -9.67 4.59
N GLU A 303 2.37 -8.95 4.47
CA GLU A 303 3.72 -9.53 4.57
C GLU A 303 3.96 -10.18 5.93
N ALA A 304 3.56 -9.53 7.01
CA ALA A 304 3.74 -10.07 8.36
C ALA A 304 2.86 -11.29 8.61
N ALA A 305 1.61 -11.26 8.15
CA ALA A 305 0.73 -12.42 8.24
C ALA A 305 1.31 -13.59 7.43
N GLY A 306 1.74 -13.35 6.18
CA GLY A 306 2.41 -14.36 5.34
C GLY A 306 3.70 -14.88 5.95
N ALA A 307 4.47 -14.04 6.63
CA ALA A 307 5.70 -14.40 7.35
C ALA A 307 5.45 -15.08 8.71
N HIS A 308 4.19 -15.43 9.03
CA HIS A 308 3.78 -16.04 10.30
C HIS A 308 4.15 -15.22 11.55
N LYS A 309 4.16 -13.88 11.42
CA LYS A 309 4.44 -12.99 12.57
C LYS A 309 3.18 -12.81 13.40
N PRO A 310 3.28 -12.88 14.74
CA PRO A 310 2.24 -12.38 15.64
C PRO A 310 2.01 -10.89 15.37
N ILE A 311 0.73 -10.47 15.26
CA ILE A 311 0.37 -9.10 14.89
C ILE A 311 -0.64 -8.54 15.89
N ILE A 312 -0.33 -7.36 16.46
CA ILE A 312 -1.31 -6.50 17.14
C ILE A 312 -1.62 -5.34 16.20
N ALA A 313 -2.87 -5.20 15.80
CA ALA A 313 -3.27 -4.16 14.86
C ALA A 313 -4.59 -3.50 15.26
N THR A 314 -4.75 -2.25 14.86
CA THR A 314 -5.98 -1.49 15.07
C THR A 314 -7.02 -1.82 14.02
N ARG A 315 -8.32 -1.70 14.39
CA ARG A 315 -9.47 -1.90 13.50
C ARG A 315 -9.71 -0.65 12.66
N VAL A 316 -8.89 -0.40 11.65
CA VAL A 316 -8.99 0.76 10.75
C VAL A 316 -8.86 0.33 9.29
N GLY A 317 -9.53 1.03 8.40
CA GLY A 317 -9.41 0.78 6.96
C GLY A 317 -9.73 -0.66 6.58
N GLY A 318 -8.94 -1.20 5.66
CA GLY A 318 -9.03 -2.57 5.17
C GLY A 318 -8.43 -3.62 6.10
N MET A 319 -8.02 -3.27 7.34
CA MET A 319 -7.47 -4.26 8.28
C MET A 319 -8.39 -5.45 8.50
N ALA A 320 -9.71 -5.19 8.64
CA ALA A 320 -10.68 -6.26 8.84
C ALA A 320 -10.75 -7.24 7.63
N GLU A 321 -10.44 -6.79 6.43
CA GLU A 321 -10.38 -7.65 5.24
C GLU A 321 -9.16 -8.59 5.29
N ILE A 322 -7.99 -8.08 5.76
CA ILE A 322 -6.78 -8.89 5.91
C ILE A 322 -6.98 -9.95 6.99
N PHE A 323 -7.60 -9.58 8.11
CA PHE A 323 -7.81 -10.51 9.23
C PHE A 323 -9.01 -11.45 9.00
N GLY A 324 -9.98 -11.09 8.16
CA GLY A 324 -11.13 -11.91 7.83
C GLY A 324 -11.85 -12.48 9.07
N PRO A 325 -11.92 -13.82 9.22
CA PRO A 325 -12.57 -14.46 10.38
C PRO A 325 -11.91 -14.09 11.71
N TYR A 326 -10.63 -13.72 11.69
CA TYR A 326 -9.84 -13.35 12.87
C TYR A 326 -9.92 -11.86 13.21
N SER A 327 -10.74 -11.09 12.50
CA SER A 327 -10.88 -9.63 12.71
C SER A 327 -11.37 -9.25 14.12
N GLY A 328 -11.88 -10.22 14.90
CA GLY A 328 -12.20 -10.04 16.32
C GLY A 328 -11.01 -9.67 17.20
N SER A 329 -9.78 -10.01 16.77
CA SER A 329 -8.54 -9.66 17.48
C SER A 329 -8.10 -8.20 17.28
N LEU A 330 -8.66 -7.48 16.31
CA LEU A 330 -8.34 -6.08 16.04
C LEU A 330 -8.85 -5.17 17.16
N ILE A 331 -7.99 -4.25 17.61
CA ILE A 331 -8.27 -3.32 18.69
C ILE A 331 -8.70 -1.93 18.17
N PRO A 332 -9.40 -1.10 18.98
CA PRO A 332 -9.67 0.29 18.61
C PRO A 332 -8.39 1.11 18.50
N CYS A 333 -8.34 2.06 17.54
CA CYS A 333 -7.25 3.04 17.48
C CYS A 333 -7.35 4.08 18.61
N ASP A 334 -6.28 4.85 18.80
CA ASP A 334 -6.18 5.93 19.77
C ASP A 334 -6.53 5.54 21.22
N ASN A 335 -6.29 4.29 21.57
CA ASN A 335 -6.55 3.80 22.93
C ASN A 335 -5.30 3.09 23.51
N PRO A 336 -4.42 3.84 24.20
CA PRO A 336 -3.19 3.28 24.77
C PRO A 336 -3.46 2.23 25.86
N GLY A 337 -4.59 2.32 26.59
CA GLY A 337 -4.97 1.32 27.58
C GLY A 337 -5.25 -0.05 26.95
N VAL A 338 -6.14 -0.09 25.96
CA VAL A 338 -6.46 -1.32 25.24
C VAL A 338 -5.24 -1.90 24.51
N LEU A 339 -4.39 -1.02 23.95
CA LEU A 339 -3.13 -1.46 23.34
C LEU A 339 -2.17 -2.04 24.39
N SER A 340 -2.03 -1.42 25.55
CA SER A 340 -1.22 -1.94 26.67
C SER A 340 -1.69 -3.33 27.11
N ASP A 341 -3.00 -3.53 27.25
CA ASP A 341 -3.56 -4.83 27.60
C ASP A 341 -3.34 -5.90 26.51
N ALA A 342 -3.43 -5.50 25.24
CA ALA A 342 -3.16 -6.40 24.11
C ALA A 342 -1.68 -6.80 24.06
N LEU A 343 -0.76 -5.85 24.32
CA LEU A 343 0.67 -6.11 24.43
C LEU A 343 0.96 -7.09 25.59
N ALA A 344 0.38 -6.86 26.76
CA ALA A 344 0.56 -7.74 27.92
C ALA A 344 0.13 -9.18 27.60
N ARG A 345 -1.08 -9.36 27.06
CA ARG A 345 -1.60 -10.68 26.69
C ARG A 345 -0.71 -11.40 25.68
N MET A 346 -0.31 -10.74 24.59
CA MET A 346 0.48 -11.37 23.54
C MET A 346 1.91 -11.71 23.97
N LEU A 347 2.47 -10.91 24.89
CA LEU A 347 3.77 -11.20 25.50
C LEU A 347 3.71 -12.36 26.49
N ASP A 348 2.54 -12.73 27.00
CA ASP A 348 2.32 -13.88 27.89
C ASP A 348 1.89 -15.15 27.16
N GLU A 349 1.60 -15.07 25.84
CA GLU A 349 1.23 -16.24 25.04
C GLU A 349 2.40 -17.24 24.96
N THR A 350 2.06 -18.51 25.03
CA THR A 350 3.03 -19.57 24.78
C THR A 350 3.41 -19.62 23.29
N PRO A 351 4.62 -20.09 22.94
CA PRO A 351 5.02 -20.27 21.54
C PRO A 351 4.03 -21.11 20.72
N GLN A 352 3.41 -22.14 21.33
CA GLN A 352 2.43 -23.01 20.67
C GLN A 352 1.13 -22.28 20.34
N GLU A 353 0.59 -21.49 21.27
CA GLU A 353 -0.62 -20.68 21.05
C GLU A 353 -0.40 -19.63 19.96
N SER A 354 0.73 -18.94 20.02
CA SER A 354 1.11 -17.94 19.03
C SER A 354 1.27 -18.57 17.64
N LEU A 355 1.95 -19.73 17.55
CA LEU A 355 2.18 -20.45 16.30
C LEU A 355 0.86 -20.85 15.63
N ALA A 356 -0.10 -21.42 16.37
CA ALA A 356 -1.39 -21.83 15.83
C ALA A 356 -2.14 -20.64 15.18
N LYS A 357 -2.22 -19.50 15.90
CA LYS A 357 -2.90 -18.29 15.42
C LYS A 357 -2.22 -17.69 14.18
N THR A 358 -0.89 -17.68 14.13
CA THR A 358 -0.15 -17.13 13.01
C THR A 358 -0.26 -18.00 11.76
N HIS A 359 -0.31 -19.33 11.88
CA HIS A 359 -0.55 -20.25 10.77
C HIS A 359 -1.94 -20.04 10.16
N GLU A 360 -2.99 -19.99 10.99
CA GLU A 360 -4.36 -19.77 10.51
C GLU A 360 -4.50 -18.44 9.72
N LEU A 361 -3.87 -17.38 10.21
CA LEU A 361 -3.89 -16.08 9.51
C LEU A 361 -3.06 -16.11 8.23
N ALA A 362 -1.91 -16.79 8.22
CA ALA A 362 -1.06 -16.94 7.04
C ALA A 362 -1.79 -17.72 5.93
N ASP A 363 -2.45 -18.82 6.27
CA ASP A 363 -3.26 -19.62 5.33
C ASP A 363 -4.40 -18.79 4.72
N TYR A 364 -5.10 -18.03 5.58
CA TYR A 364 -6.18 -17.15 5.12
C TYR A 364 -5.66 -16.08 4.15
N VAL A 365 -4.53 -15.44 4.48
CA VAL A 365 -3.91 -14.40 3.64
C VAL A 365 -3.37 -15.01 2.35
N GLY A 366 -2.66 -16.11 2.40
CA GLY A 366 -2.12 -16.81 1.23
C GLY A 366 -3.19 -17.22 0.22
N ALA A 367 -4.37 -17.64 0.70
CA ALA A 367 -5.49 -18.03 -0.16
C ALA A 367 -6.21 -16.84 -0.85
N ARG A 368 -6.08 -15.61 -0.33
CA ARG A 368 -6.92 -14.47 -0.78
C ARG A 368 -6.15 -13.27 -1.28
N PHE A 369 -4.88 -13.15 -0.96
CA PHE A 369 -4.05 -11.98 -1.26
C PHE A 369 -2.80 -12.37 -2.04
N SER A 370 -2.97 -13.20 -3.08
CA SER A 370 -1.88 -13.61 -3.95
C SER A 370 -1.52 -12.51 -4.96
N LEU A 371 -0.24 -12.37 -5.25
CA LEU A 371 0.26 -11.45 -6.27
C LEU A 371 -0.32 -11.78 -7.65
N SER A 372 -0.39 -13.07 -8.03
CA SER A 372 -1.01 -13.49 -9.28
C SER A 372 -2.48 -13.08 -9.36
N GLY A 373 -3.29 -13.35 -8.31
CA GLY A 373 -4.69 -12.94 -8.29
C GLY A 373 -4.90 -11.43 -8.38
N MET A 374 -4.00 -10.63 -7.82
CA MET A 374 -4.00 -9.17 -7.98
C MET A 374 -3.75 -8.79 -9.45
N VAL A 375 -2.73 -9.36 -10.09
CA VAL A 375 -2.36 -9.06 -11.48
C VAL A 375 -3.45 -9.50 -12.44
N ASP A 376 -3.97 -10.72 -12.30
CA ASP A 376 -5.06 -11.26 -13.11
C ASP A 376 -6.31 -10.39 -13.01
N GLY A 377 -6.68 -9.97 -11.80
CA GLY A 377 -7.81 -9.07 -11.58
C GLY A 377 -7.64 -7.70 -12.25
N VAL A 378 -6.43 -7.13 -12.19
CA VAL A 378 -6.11 -5.86 -12.87
C VAL A 378 -6.16 -6.01 -14.38
N LEU A 379 -5.55 -7.05 -14.95
CA LEU A 379 -5.53 -7.31 -16.41
C LEU A 379 -6.93 -7.61 -16.95
N ALA A 380 -7.73 -8.39 -16.22
CA ALA A 380 -9.13 -8.64 -16.58
C ALA A 380 -9.94 -7.33 -16.63
N GLY A 381 -9.76 -6.46 -15.63
CA GLY A 381 -10.36 -5.13 -15.63
C GLY A 381 -9.95 -4.27 -16.82
N TYR A 382 -8.67 -4.28 -17.20
CA TYR A 382 -8.19 -3.56 -18.40
C TYR A 382 -8.86 -4.05 -19.67
N ARG A 383 -8.90 -5.38 -19.88
CA ARG A 383 -9.54 -5.99 -21.06
C ARG A 383 -11.03 -5.68 -21.12
N GLU A 384 -11.74 -5.74 -20.00
CA GLU A 384 -13.15 -5.37 -19.93
C GLU A 384 -13.37 -3.90 -20.31
N ALA A 385 -12.53 -2.99 -19.81
CA ALA A 385 -12.63 -1.58 -20.12
C ALA A 385 -12.33 -1.27 -21.60
N ILE A 386 -11.33 -1.93 -22.19
CA ILE A 386 -11.01 -1.84 -23.62
C ILE A 386 -12.20 -2.35 -24.46
N ALA A 387 -12.73 -3.53 -24.14
CA ALA A 387 -13.87 -4.12 -24.86
C ALA A 387 -15.14 -3.26 -24.79
N ARG A 388 -15.41 -2.61 -23.66
CA ARG A 388 -16.56 -1.69 -23.53
C ARG A 388 -16.40 -0.44 -24.39
N ARG A 389 -15.18 0.05 -24.54
CA ARG A 389 -14.89 1.24 -25.34
C ARG A 389 -14.96 0.98 -26.84
N ALA A 390 -14.63 -0.25 -27.27
CA ALA A 390 -14.72 -0.67 -28.66
C ALA A 390 -16.17 -0.93 -29.14
N ARG A 391 -17.15 -0.95 -28.22
CA ARG A 391 -18.56 -1.06 -28.59
C ARG A 391 -19.08 0.34 -28.94
N PRO A 392 -19.66 0.51 -30.17
CA PRO A 392 -20.19 1.79 -30.64
C PRO A 392 -21.39 2.27 -29.79
#